data_e514cfcba1452132d844590f72698367
#
_entry.id   e514cfcba1452132d844590f72698367
#
_cell.length_a   1.000
_cell.length_b   1.000
_cell.length_c   1.000
_cell.angle_alpha   90.00
_cell.angle_beta   90.00
_cell.angle_gamma   90.00
#
_symmetry.space_group_name_H-M   'P 1'
#
loop_
_entity.id
_entity.type
_entity.pdbx_description
1 polymer ?
#
loop_
_entity_poly.entity_id
_entity_poly.type
_entity_poly.pdbx_seq_one_letter_code
_entity_poly.pdbx_strand_id
1 'polypeptide(L)'
;MGPLAGITVIEIAGIGPGPYCGMMLADMGADVIRVDRAQAVQGGDPERPPADLLARGRRSIGVDLKTPEGVEVVLSLVERADALIEGFRPGVTERLGIGPDDCLGRNPKLVYGRMTGWGQDGPYASAAGHDINYISLAGALEPIGRRGEGPVPPLNLVGDFGGGGMLLAFGIACGIVEAQRSGQGQVIDAAMVDGAASLMTMTHSFRAMGIWNDERGTNMLDTGAHFYDVYETADGKYVSIGSIEPQFYAELLRLTGLEGEDLPWQQDRSQWPQLKERFAAIFRTKTRDEWCELMEGTDVCFAPVLAIPEAIEHPHNVERGTFVEVAGIIQPGPAPRFSRTPGEIRRPPAHAGQHTDEVLTEAGFDADRVAKLREAGAIA
;
A
#
# COMPACT_ATOMS: atom_id res chain seq x y z
N MET A 1 19.83 -9.92 -4.22
CA MET A 1 19.65 -9.03 -3.03
C MET A 1 19.07 -7.71 -3.51
N GLY A 2 18.01 -7.28 -2.89
CA GLY A 2 17.32 -6.03 -3.23
C GLY A 2 18.15 -4.76 -2.93
N PRO A 3 17.64 -3.57 -3.33
CA PRO A 3 18.36 -2.29 -3.19
C PRO A 3 18.56 -1.86 -1.71
N LEU A 4 17.77 -2.40 -0.78
CA LEU A 4 17.89 -2.14 0.66
C LEU A 4 18.66 -3.25 1.41
N ALA A 5 19.44 -4.08 0.70
CA ALA A 5 20.27 -5.09 1.36
C ALA A 5 21.27 -4.44 2.31
N GLY A 6 21.34 -4.93 3.55
CA GLY A 6 22.17 -4.38 4.62
C GLY A 6 21.47 -3.32 5.48
N ILE A 7 20.23 -2.94 5.15
CA ILE A 7 19.38 -2.09 5.98
C ILE A 7 18.60 -2.94 6.97
N THR A 8 18.59 -2.54 8.24
CA THR A 8 17.82 -3.20 9.30
C THR A 8 16.69 -2.27 9.77
N VAL A 9 15.48 -2.82 9.82
CA VAL A 9 14.28 -2.08 10.25
C VAL A 9 13.60 -2.82 11.39
N ILE A 10 13.29 -2.10 12.46
CA ILE A 10 12.46 -2.61 13.56
C ILE A 10 11.01 -2.19 13.27
N GLU A 11 10.10 -3.14 13.22
CA GLU A 11 8.66 -2.91 13.05
C GLU A 11 7.94 -3.26 14.35
N ILE A 12 7.33 -2.30 15.01
CA ILE A 12 6.41 -2.60 16.12
C ILE A 12 5.10 -3.11 15.52
N ALA A 13 4.71 -4.33 15.88
CA ALA A 13 3.56 -5.01 15.29
C ALA A 13 2.28 -4.16 15.35
N GLY A 14 1.62 -4.04 14.23
CA GLY A 14 0.39 -3.28 14.03
C GLY A 14 -0.49 -3.91 12.95
N ILE A 15 -1.42 -3.12 12.40
CA ILE A 15 -2.33 -3.53 11.32
C ILE A 15 -2.26 -2.52 10.17
N GLY A 16 -2.62 -2.96 8.97
CA GLY A 16 -2.81 -2.09 7.79
C GLY A 16 -1.51 -1.47 7.27
N PRO A 17 -1.38 -0.12 7.31
CA PRO A 17 -0.32 0.62 6.60
C PRO A 17 1.10 0.36 7.13
N GLY A 18 1.29 0.18 8.43
CA GLY A 18 2.60 -0.16 9.01
C GLY A 18 3.14 -1.48 8.47
N PRO A 19 2.41 -2.60 8.61
CA PRO A 19 2.76 -3.87 8.00
C PRO A 19 2.98 -3.80 6.48
N TYR A 20 2.19 -3.01 5.75
CA TYR A 20 2.40 -2.82 4.31
C TYR A 20 3.74 -2.11 4.02
N CYS A 21 4.07 -1.06 4.78
CA CYS A 21 5.38 -0.42 4.69
C CYS A 21 6.53 -1.40 4.94
N GLY A 22 6.46 -2.16 6.05
CA GLY A 22 7.46 -3.16 6.38
C GLY A 22 7.58 -4.26 5.30
N MET A 23 6.46 -4.70 4.70
CA MET A 23 6.48 -5.63 3.57
C MET A 23 7.24 -5.06 2.37
N MET A 24 6.95 -3.82 1.98
CA MET A 24 7.64 -3.18 0.87
C MET A 24 9.16 -3.07 1.10
N LEU A 25 9.56 -2.70 2.31
CA LEU A 25 10.98 -2.61 2.66
C LEU A 25 11.66 -3.99 2.65
N ALA A 26 10.98 -5.02 3.18
CA ALA A 26 11.46 -6.40 3.17
C ALA A 26 11.59 -6.96 1.75
N ASP A 27 10.59 -6.74 0.89
CA ASP A 27 10.61 -7.13 -0.52
C ASP A 27 11.79 -6.47 -1.27
N MET A 28 12.18 -5.27 -0.87
CA MET A 28 13.36 -4.56 -1.41
C MET A 28 14.67 -4.96 -0.76
N GLY A 29 14.67 -5.92 0.15
CA GLY A 29 15.88 -6.53 0.71
C GLY A 29 16.28 -6.09 2.10
N ALA A 30 15.54 -5.20 2.76
CA ALA A 30 15.79 -4.86 4.16
C ALA A 30 15.57 -6.08 5.07
N ASP A 31 16.32 -6.16 6.16
CA ASP A 31 16.05 -7.09 7.24
C ASP A 31 15.05 -6.45 8.20
N VAL A 32 13.80 -6.89 8.11
CA VAL A 32 12.71 -6.32 8.93
C VAL A 32 12.42 -7.25 10.09
N ILE A 33 12.67 -6.78 11.31
CA ILE A 33 12.43 -7.48 12.57
C ILE A 33 11.12 -6.95 13.16
N ARG A 34 10.08 -7.80 13.15
CA ARG A 34 8.77 -7.45 13.72
C ARG A 34 8.76 -7.82 15.21
N VAL A 35 8.46 -6.84 16.04
CA VAL A 35 8.28 -6.97 17.48
C VAL A 35 6.80 -7.25 17.76
N ASP A 36 6.46 -8.50 17.95
CA ASP A 36 5.14 -8.95 18.37
C ASP A 36 5.02 -8.92 19.90
N ARG A 37 3.80 -8.85 20.42
CA ARG A 37 3.56 -8.96 21.87
C ARG A 37 3.93 -10.36 22.34
N ALA A 38 4.66 -10.48 23.45
CA ALA A 38 5.00 -11.79 24.04
C ALA A 38 3.76 -12.69 24.24
N GLN A 39 2.62 -12.08 24.62
CA GLN A 39 1.35 -12.79 24.82
C GLN A 39 0.72 -13.30 23.52
N ALA A 40 1.15 -12.81 22.36
CA ALA A 40 0.70 -13.31 21.06
C ALA A 40 1.48 -14.54 20.57
N VAL A 41 2.55 -14.89 21.24
CA VAL A 41 3.38 -16.07 20.92
C VAL A 41 2.65 -17.33 21.36
N GLN A 42 2.13 -18.06 20.40
CA GLN A 42 1.40 -19.32 20.63
C GLN A 42 2.16 -20.54 20.09
N GLY A 43 3.38 -20.30 19.58
CA GLY A 43 4.09 -21.25 18.76
C GLY A 43 3.43 -21.39 17.36
N GLY A 44 4.00 -22.25 16.55
CA GLY A 44 3.48 -22.52 15.21
C GLY A 44 4.44 -23.43 14.46
N ASP A 45 3.92 -24.10 13.44
CA ASP A 45 4.72 -24.94 12.55
C ASP A 45 5.33 -24.06 11.46
N PRO A 46 6.65 -23.88 11.38
CA PRO A 46 7.29 -23.09 10.33
C PRO A 46 7.00 -23.60 8.91
N GLU A 47 6.68 -24.89 8.76
CA GLU A 47 6.29 -25.49 7.49
C GLU A 47 4.84 -25.13 7.08
N ARG A 48 4.08 -24.51 7.99
CA ARG A 48 2.71 -24.04 7.78
C ARG A 48 2.60 -22.55 8.16
N PRO A 49 3.21 -21.65 7.37
CA PRO A 49 3.22 -20.22 7.68
C PRO A 49 1.80 -19.63 7.72
N PRO A 50 1.59 -18.56 8.49
CA PRO A 50 0.33 -17.81 8.47
C PRO A 50 0.01 -17.26 7.08
N ALA A 51 -1.28 -17.09 6.79
CA ALA A 51 -1.76 -16.54 5.51
C ALA A 51 -1.79 -15.01 5.46
N ASP A 52 -1.29 -14.32 6.48
CA ASP A 52 -1.19 -12.85 6.49
C ASP A 52 -0.04 -12.38 5.60
N LEU A 53 -0.31 -12.20 4.32
CA LEU A 53 0.70 -11.85 3.32
C LEU A 53 1.37 -10.50 3.56
N LEU A 54 0.71 -9.59 4.28
CA LEU A 54 1.35 -8.33 4.68
C LEU A 54 2.52 -8.56 5.64
N ALA A 55 2.59 -9.71 6.30
CA ALA A 55 3.67 -10.07 7.21
C ALA A 55 4.84 -10.82 6.55
N ARG A 56 4.81 -11.03 5.22
CA ARG A 56 5.91 -11.71 4.51
C ARG A 56 7.25 -10.98 4.60
N GLY A 57 8.34 -11.71 4.50
CA GLY A 57 9.69 -11.15 4.46
C GLY A 57 10.28 -10.79 5.82
N ARG A 58 9.50 -10.86 6.93
CA ARG A 58 9.92 -10.52 8.29
C ARG A 58 10.52 -11.66 9.05
N ARG A 59 11.34 -11.30 10.02
CA ARG A 59 11.62 -12.11 11.21
C ARG A 59 10.75 -11.58 12.36
N SER A 60 10.19 -12.44 13.19
CA SER A 60 9.32 -12.05 14.31
C SER A 60 9.95 -12.41 15.63
N ILE A 61 9.90 -11.49 16.60
CA ILE A 61 10.29 -11.69 18.00
C ILE A 61 9.12 -11.39 18.93
N GLY A 62 8.99 -12.13 20.02
CA GLY A 62 7.97 -11.91 21.04
C GLY A 62 8.51 -11.12 22.20
N VAL A 63 8.01 -9.89 22.43
CA VAL A 63 8.50 -8.98 23.50
C VAL A 63 7.33 -8.40 24.28
N ASP A 64 7.44 -8.33 25.62
CA ASP A 64 6.51 -7.59 26.46
C ASP A 64 7.05 -6.19 26.77
N LEU A 65 6.61 -5.21 26.02
CA LEU A 65 6.95 -3.78 26.20
C LEU A 65 6.42 -3.15 27.49
N LYS A 66 5.69 -3.91 28.31
CA LYS A 66 5.26 -3.44 29.63
C LYS A 66 6.30 -3.72 30.71
N THR A 67 7.32 -4.50 30.42
CA THR A 67 8.44 -4.80 31.32
C THR A 67 9.65 -3.95 30.95
N PRO A 68 10.44 -3.44 31.95
CA PRO A 68 11.66 -2.71 31.65
C PRO A 68 12.66 -3.52 30.83
N GLU A 69 12.71 -4.83 31.05
CA GLU A 69 13.59 -5.75 30.34
C GLU A 69 13.18 -5.90 28.88
N GLY A 70 11.88 -5.94 28.58
CA GLY A 70 11.37 -5.98 27.20
C GLY A 70 11.63 -4.68 26.46
N VAL A 71 11.48 -3.53 27.12
CA VAL A 71 11.88 -2.22 26.57
C VAL A 71 13.36 -2.20 26.23
N GLU A 72 14.22 -2.68 27.13
CA GLU A 72 15.68 -2.72 26.91
C GLU A 72 16.06 -3.67 25.76
N VAL A 73 15.31 -4.76 25.55
CA VAL A 73 15.49 -5.63 24.36
C VAL A 73 15.29 -4.81 23.08
N VAL A 74 14.19 -4.06 22.97
CA VAL A 74 13.91 -3.26 21.77
C VAL A 74 14.95 -2.14 21.60
N LEU A 75 15.30 -1.43 22.67
CA LEU A 75 16.32 -0.37 22.61
C LEU A 75 17.69 -0.91 22.19
N SER A 76 18.07 -2.12 22.64
CA SER A 76 19.30 -2.79 22.19
C SER A 76 19.29 -3.12 20.69
N LEU A 77 18.13 -3.49 20.13
CA LEU A 77 17.97 -3.72 18.68
C LEU A 77 18.06 -2.39 17.92
N VAL A 78 17.45 -1.34 18.44
CA VAL A 78 17.49 0.02 17.87
C VAL A 78 18.93 0.56 17.72
N GLU A 79 19.85 0.23 18.60
CA GLU A 79 21.26 0.65 18.53
C GLU A 79 21.94 0.28 17.20
N ARG A 80 21.43 -0.75 16.52
CA ARG A 80 21.98 -1.29 15.25
C ARG A 80 21.03 -1.14 14.07
N ALA A 81 19.83 -0.61 14.29
CA ALA A 81 18.84 -0.44 13.25
C ALA A 81 19.02 0.86 12.48
N ASP A 82 18.65 0.85 11.19
CA ASP A 82 18.60 2.05 10.37
C ASP A 82 17.26 2.76 10.52
N ALA A 83 16.18 2.00 10.78
CA ALA A 83 14.86 2.57 10.97
C ALA A 83 14.03 1.80 12.02
N LEU A 84 13.06 2.51 12.61
CA LEU A 84 11.98 1.92 13.39
C LEU A 84 10.65 2.40 12.81
N ILE A 85 9.66 1.49 12.72
CA ILE A 85 8.28 1.78 12.27
C ILE A 85 7.32 1.45 13.41
N GLU A 86 6.41 2.38 13.73
CA GLU A 86 5.34 2.14 14.69
C GLU A 86 4.01 2.72 14.15
N GLY A 87 2.89 2.21 14.64
CA GLY A 87 1.54 2.64 14.23
C GLY A 87 0.61 2.86 15.41
N PHE A 88 1.11 3.27 16.57
CA PHE A 88 0.31 3.59 17.73
C PHE A 88 -0.25 5.02 17.67
N ARG A 89 -1.24 5.28 18.48
CA ARG A 89 -1.70 6.66 18.72
C ARG A 89 -0.60 7.50 19.39
N PRO A 90 -0.57 8.82 19.14
CA PRO A 90 0.41 9.71 19.75
C PRO A 90 0.56 9.51 21.26
N GLY A 91 1.79 9.52 21.75
CA GLY A 91 2.14 9.36 23.17
C GLY A 91 2.13 7.93 23.70
N VAL A 92 1.81 6.92 22.89
CA VAL A 92 1.81 5.50 23.34
C VAL A 92 3.24 4.98 23.45
N THR A 93 4.06 5.17 22.42
CA THR A 93 5.45 4.71 22.40
C THR A 93 6.30 5.42 23.45
N GLU A 94 6.04 6.69 23.71
CA GLU A 94 6.66 7.47 24.78
C GLU A 94 6.37 6.85 26.17
N ARG A 95 5.10 6.49 26.42
CA ARG A 95 4.73 5.80 27.68
C ARG A 95 5.31 4.40 27.81
N LEU A 96 5.61 3.76 26.69
CA LEU A 96 6.25 2.44 26.66
C LEU A 96 7.78 2.52 26.79
N GLY A 97 8.39 3.71 26.73
CA GLY A 97 9.84 3.90 26.81
C GLY A 97 10.59 3.55 25.53
N ILE A 98 9.88 3.53 24.40
CA ILE A 98 10.43 3.34 23.05
C ILE A 98 10.00 4.49 22.12
N GLY A 99 9.75 5.67 22.68
CA GLY A 99 9.44 6.88 21.94
C GLY A 99 10.63 7.40 21.13
N PRO A 100 10.39 8.42 20.29
CA PRO A 100 11.46 8.99 19.46
C PRO A 100 12.68 9.44 20.26
N ASP A 101 12.50 10.11 21.40
CA ASP A 101 13.61 10.60 22.22
C ASP A 101 14.42 9.45 22.83
N ASP A 102 13.74 8.38 23.31
CA ASP A 102 14.39 7.20 23.85
C ASP A 102 15.23 6.50 22.78
N CYS A 103 14.64 6.28 21.60
CA CYS A 103 15.28 5.57 20.48
C CYS A 103 16.42 6.39 19.85
N LEU A 104 16.24 7.69 19.61
CA LEU A 104 17.27 8.58 19.07
C LEU A 104 18.39 8.83 20.09
N GLY A 105 18.08 8.78 21.38
CA GLY A 105 19.10 8.80 22.45
C GLY A 105 20.04 7.59 22.41
N ARG A 106 19.54 6.42 21.99
CA ARG A 106 20.34 5.19 21.77
C ARG A 106 21.05 5.18 20.42
N ASN A 107 20.37 5.62 19.38
CA ASN A 107 20.89 5.65 18.03
C ASN A 107 20.56 6.99 17.33
N PRO A 108 21.45 7.97 17.39
CA PRO A 108 21.22 9.29 16.78
C PRO A 108 21.06 9.27 15.25
N LYS A 109 21.33 8.14 14.59
CA LYS A 109 21.15 7.97 13.13
C LYS A 109 19.85 7.30 12.77
N LEU A 110 19.04 6.87 13.74
CA LEU A 110 17.81 6.14 13.51
C LEU A 110 16.78 6.99 12.77
N VAL A 111 16.12 6.41 11.77
CA VAL A 111 14.94 6.99 11.15
C VAL A 111 13.70 6.43 11.84
N TYR A 112 12.96 7.27 12.54
CA TYR A 112 11.81 6.87 13.34
C TYR A 112 10.51 7.19 12.60
N GLY A 113 9.85 6.18 12.00
CA GLY A 113 8.62 6.32 11.22
C GLY A 113 7.37 6.12 12.08
N ARG A 114 6.51 7.13 12.12
CA ARG A 114 5.24 7.13 12.86
C ARG A 114 4.07 7.10 11.88
N MET A 115 3.39 5.97 11.79
CA MET A 115 2.21 5.78 10.95
C MET A 115 0.94 6.05 11.75
N THR A 116 0.22 7.09 11.38
CA THR A 116 -1.06 7.44 12.01
C THR A 116 -2.14 7.78 10.99
N GLY A 117 -3.39 7.82 11.44
CA GLY A 117 -4.47 8.28 10.59
C GLY A 117 -4.51 9.80 10.44
N TRP A 118 -4.32 10.50 11.58
CA TRP A 118 -4.57 11.93 11.70
C TRP A 118 -3.33 12.79 11.90
N GLY A 119 -2.14 12.20 12.03
CA GLY A 119 -0.91 12.90 12.40
C GLY A 119 -0.65 12.90 13.90
N GLN A 120 0.53 13.42 14.28
CA GLN A 120 0.92 13.55 15.68
C GLN A 120 0.24 14.73 16.38
N ASP A 121 -0.20 15.71 15.62
CA ASP A 121 -0.79 16.96 16.08
C ASP A 121 -2.20 17.17 15.48
N GLY A 122 -2.90 18.19 15.99
CA GLY A 122 -4.22 18.57 15.49
C GLY A 122 -5.37 17.98 16.29
N PRO A 123 -6.60 18.46 16.04
CA PRO A 123 -7.78 18.12 16.84
C PRO A 123 -8.15 16.64 16.85
N TYR A 124 -7.80 15.91 15.80
CA TYR A 124 -8.12 14.48 15.65
C TYR A 124 -6.97 13.54 16.03
N ALA A 125 -5.80 14.04 16.40
CA ALA A 125 -4.60 13.22 16.64
C ALA A 125 -4.83 12.04 17.60
N SER A 126 -5.65 12.20 18.62
CA SER A 126 -6.02 11.14 19.57
C SER A 126 -7.29 10.36 19.21
N ALA A 127 -8.01 10.77 18.15
CA ALA A 127 -9.28 10.15 17.78
C ALA A 127 -9.08 8.80 17.07
N ALA A 128 -10.07 7.92 17.20
CA ALA A 128 -10.12 6.69 16.40
C ALA A 128 -10.52 7.01 14.96
N GLY A 129 -10.06 6.17 14.04
CA GLY A 129 -10.42 6.24 12.63
C GLY A 129 -9.84 5.06 11.86
N HIS A 130 -10.34 4.89 10.64
CA HIS A 130 -9.86 3.93 9.66
C HIS A 130 -9.75 4.62 8.30
N ASP A 131 -9.19 3.94 7.30
CA ASP A 131 -9.00 4.42 5.93
C ASP A 131 -10.11 5.36 5.45
N ILE A 132 -11.35 4.89 5.47
CA ILE A 132 -12.53 5.62 5.00
C ILE A 132 -12.68 7.00 5.68
N ASN A 133 -12.31 7.13 6.95
CA ASN A 133 -12.42 8.40 7.69
C ASN A 133 -11.31 9.37 7.26
N TYR A 134 -10.10 8.87 7.06
CA TYR A 134 -8.95 9.68 6.64
C TYR A 134 -9.12 10.22 5.24
N ILE A 135 -9.55 9.37 4.29
CA ILE A 135 -9.81 9.78 2.90
C ILE A 135 -11.04 10.69 2.78
N SER A 136 -12.03 10.55 3.69
CA SER A 136 -13.17 11.47 3.76
C SER A 136 -12.71 12.88 4.12
N LEU A 137 -11.91 13.03 5.17
CA LEU A 137 -11.45 14.34 5.63
C LEU A 137 -10.45 14.97 4.64
N ALA A 138 -9.65 14.15 3.96
CA ALA A 138 -8.73 14.59 2.92
C ALA A 138 -9.42 15.08 1.64
N GLY A 139 -10.73 14.89 1.51
CA GLY A 139 -11.47 15.23 0.29
C GLY A 139 -11.27 14.21 -0.86
N ALA A 140 -10.64 13.08 -0.59
CA ALA A 140 -10.37 12.06 -1.60
C ALA A 140 -11.56 11.13 -1.85
N LEU A 141 -12.41 10.88 -0.85
CA LEU A 141 -13.55 9.98 -1.01
C LEU A 141 -14.71 10.63 -1.78
N GLU A 142 -14.96 11.92 -1.59
CA GLU A 142 -16.11 12.59 -2.16
C GLU A 142 -16.21 12.44 -3.69
N PRO A 143 -15.14 12.61 -4.50
CA PRO A 143 -15.22 12.48 -5.95
C PRO A 143 -15.29 11.04 -6.48
N ILE A 144 -15.13 10.03 -5.62
CA ILE A 144 -15.13 8.63 -6.05
C ILE A 144 -16.57 8.08 -6.03
N GLY A 145 -17.11 7.83 -7.22
CA GLY A 145 -18.47 7.29 -7.40
C GLY A 145 -19.12 7.80 -8.68
N ARG A 146 -20.39 7.48 -8.86
CA ARG A 146 -21.16 7.85 -10.04
C ARG A 146 -22.03 9.07 -9.78
N ARG A 147 -22.39 9.79 -10.86
CA ARG A 147 -23.28 10.94 -10.80
C ARG A 147 -24.64 10.56 -10.20
N GLY A 148 -25.10 11.37 -9.22
CA GLY A 148 -26.39 11.15 -8.55
C GLY A 148 -26.38 10.04 -7.48
N GLU A 149 -25.25 9.38 -7.26
CA GLU A 149 -25.08 8.36 -6.22
C GLU A 149 -24.20 8.87 -5.08
N GLY A 150 -24.14 8.12 -3.97
CA GLY A 150 -23.21 8.40 -2.87
C GLY A 150 -21.76 8.09 -3.24
N PRO A 151 -20.78 8.61 -2.46
CA PRO A 151 -19.38 8.21 -2.63
C PRO A 151 -19.18 6.72 -2.37
N VAL A 152 -18.28 6.11 -3.14
CA VAL A 152 -17.98 4.66 -3.05
C VAL A 152 -16.58 4.48 -2.48
N PRO A 153 -16.42 3.81 -1.32
CA PRO A 153 -15.09 3.54 -0.75
C PRO A 153 -14.26 2.65 -1.68
N PRO A 154 -13.02 3.05 -2.03
CA PRO A 154 -12.14 2.28 -2.92
C PRO A 154 -11.35 1.21 -2.16
N LEU A 155 -12.01 0.40 -1.33
CA LEU A 155 -11.39 -0.46 -0.34
C LEU A 155 -10.53 0.39 0.63
N ASN A 156 -9.41 -0.12 1.09
CA ASN A 156 -8.40 0.63 1.86
C ASN A 156 -7.13 0.94 1.05
N LEU A 157 -7.30 1.12 -0.28
CA LEU A 157 -6.17 1.33 -1.18
C LEU A 157 -5.62 2.75 -1.10
N VAL A 158 -6.48 3.73 -0.84
CA VAL A 158 -6.11 5.16 -0.90
C VAL A 158 -5.54 5.65 0.43
N GLY A 159 -6.18 5.37 1.56
CA GLY A 159 -5.72 5.79 2.88
C GLY A 159 -4.61 4.89 3.43
N ASP A 160 -4.94 3.62 3.73
CA ASP A 160 -3.99 2.70 4.36
C ASP A 160 -2.75 2.42 3.50
N PHE A 161 -2.94 2.13 2.21
CA PHE A 161 -1.83 1.67 1.39
C PHE A 161 -1.17 2.78 0.57
N GLY A 162 -1.90 3.52 -0.27
CA GLY A 162 -1.33 4.57 -1.11
C GLY A 162 -0.85 5.77 -0.31
N GLY A 163 -1.74 6.38 0.48
CA GLY A 163 -1.46 7.55 1.31
C GLY A 163 -0.74 7.22 2.63
N GLY A 164 -0.78 5.97 3.07
CA GLY A 164 -0.17 5.53 4.32
C GLY A 164 1.13 4.76 4.10
N GLY A 165 1.03 3.44 4.00
CA GLY A 165 2.20 2.56 4.04
C GLY A 165 3.22 2.80 2.93
N MET A 166 2.78 3.14 1.70
CA MET A 166 3.69 3.46 0.61
C MET A 166 4.43 4.78 0.85
N LEU A 167 3.74 5.83 1.34
CA LEU A 167 4.39 7.10 1.67
C LEU A 167 5.31 6.99 2.88
N LEU A 168 4.96 6.16 3.87
CA LEU A 168 5.90 5.87 4.96
C LEU A 168 7.15 5.15 4.44
N ALA A 169 7.00 4.14 3.55
CA ALA A 169 8.15 3.45 2.97
C ALA A 169 9.06 4.40 2.18
N PHE A 170 8.46 5.33 1.41
CA PHE A 170 9.19 6.40 0.73
C PHE A 170 9.90 7.32 1.73
N GLY A 171 9.20 7.74 2.80
CA GLY A 171 9.78 8.56 3.86
C GLY A 171 10.95 7.89 4.55
N ILE A 172 10.84 6.60 4.91
CA ILE A 172 11.92 5.80 5.49
C ILE A 172 13.14 5.76 4.55
N ALA A 173 12.92 5.47 3.26
CA ALA A 173 14.02 5.44 2.28
C ALA A 173 14.71 6.81 2.16
N CYS A 174 13.96 7.91 2.11
CA CYS A 174 14.51 9.28 2.11
C CYS A 174 15.27 9.59 3.40
N GLY A 175 14.70 9.22 4.54
CA GLY A 175 15.33 9.43 5.85
C GLY A 175 16.65 8.68 5.99
N ILE A 176 16.73 7.42 5.53
CA ILE A 176 17.96 6.62 5.52
C ILE A 176 19.02 7.28 4.61
N VAL A 177 18.65 7.73 3.41
CA VAL A 177 19.58 8.43 2.50
C VAL A 177 20.11 9.71 3.15
N GLU A 178 19.26 10.44 3.85
CA GLU A 178 19.66 11.66 4.58
C GLU A 178 20.60 11.31 5.75
N ALA A 179 20.22 10.35 6.59
CA ALA A 179 21.01 9.92 7.74
C ALA A 179 22.40 9.36 7.35
N GLN A 180 22.51 8.69 6.21
CA GLN A 180 23.79 8.25 5.66
C GLN A 180 24.71 9.41 5.25
N ARG A 181 24.16 10.57 4.89
CA ARG A 181 24.91 11.77 4.50
C ARG A 181 25.29 12.65 5.69
N SER A 182 24.33 12.91 6.58
CA SER A 182 24.49 13.82 7.72
C SER A 182 25.05 13.14 8.96
N GLY A 183 24.82 11.83 9.09
CA GLY A 183 25.06 11.10 10.33
C GLY A 183 23.98 11.30 11.37
N GLN A 184 22.83 11.90 11.03
CA GLN A 184 21.72 12.21 11.92
C GLN A 184 20.43 11.59 11.40
N GLY A 185 19.73 10.88 12.27
CA GLY A 185 18.37 10.38 12.02
C GLY A 185 17.32 11.46 12.28
N GLN A 186 16.06 11.08 12.07
CA GLN A 186 14.94 11.99 12.26
C GLN A 186 13.64 11.24 12.48
N VAL A 187 12.63 11.94 12.98
CA VAL A 187 11.27 11.45 13.10
C VAL A 187 10.50 11.78 11.81
N ILE A 188 9.73 10.82 11.32
CA ILE A 188 8.81 10.97 10.18
C ILE A 188 7.39 10.82 10.72
N ASP A 189 6.61 11.88 10.68
CA ASP A 189 5.17 11.85 10.89
C ASP A 189 4.48 11.52 9.55
N ALA A 190 3.99 10.31 9.40
CA ALA A 190 3.31 9.83 8.20
C ALA A 190 1.83 9.66 8.49
N ALA A 191 1.07 10.73 8.30
CA ALA A 191 -0.37 10.72 8.49
C ALA A 191 -1.09 10.30 7.21
N MET A 192 -2.02 9.33 7.31
CA MET A 192 -2.82 8.89 6.16
C MET A 192 -3.68 10.01 5.57
N VAL A 193 -4.16 10.94 6.38
CA VAL A 193 -4.91 12.12 5.91
C VAL A 193 -4.06 13.00 5.00
N ASP A 194 -2.80 13.23 5.35
CA ASP A 194 -1.88 14.04 4.54
C ASP A 194 -1.49 13.32 3.26
N GLY A 195 -1.25 12.01 3.39
CA GLY A 195 -0.95 11.18 2.24
C GLY A 195 -2.10 11.09 1.25
N ALA A 196 -3.33 10.89 1.72
CA ALA A 196 -4.51 10.90 0.86
C ALA A 196 -4.70 12.27 0.19
N ALA A 197 -4.49 13.38 0.92
CA ALA A 197 -4.53 14.72 0.34
C ALA A 197 -3.44 14.91 -0.73
N SER A 198 -2.24 14.40 -0.51
CA SER A 198 -1.14 14.44 -1.50
C SER A 198 -1.50 13.71 -2.79
N LEU A 199 -2.19 12.57 -2.72
CA LEU A 199 -2.66 11.85 -3.90
C LEU A 199 -3.67 12.66 -4.73
N MET A 200 -4.36 13.62 -4.12
CA MET A 200 -5.32 14.50 -4.80
C MET A 200 -4.69 15.74 -5.47
N THR A 201 -3.37 15.89 -5.47
CA THR A 201 -2.67 17.08 -6.01
C THR A 201 -3.09 17.41 -7.44
N MET A 202 -3.23 16.41 -8.32
CA MET A 202 -3.67 16.64 -9.71
C MET A 202 -5.10 17.18 -9.76
N THR A 203 -6.01 16.66 -8.93
CA THR A 203 -7.41 17.12 -8.85
C THR A 203 -7.47 18.56 -8.36
N HIS A 204 -6.66 18.93 -7.35
CA HIS A 204 -6.52 20.31 -6.91
C HIS A 204 -6.00 21.22 -8.04
N SER A 205 -5.06 20.75 -8.86
CA SER A 205 -4.59 21.48 -10.03
C SER A 205 -5.70 21.70 -11.05
N PHE A 206 -6.47 20.66 -11.37
CA PHE A 206 -7.61 20.77 -12.30
C PHE A 206 -8.69 21.74 -11.78
N ARG A 207 -8.94 21.71 -10.48
CA ARG A 207 -9.85 22.66 -9.84
C ARG A 207 -9.34 24.10 -9.94
N ALA A 208 -8.06 24.35 -9.70
CA ALA A 208 -7.44 25.66 -9.84
C ALA A 208 -7.44 26.18 -11.29
N MET A 209 -7.33 25.27 -12.27
CA MET A 209 -7.44 25.59 -13.70
C MET A 209 -8.89 25.80 -14.17
N GLY A 210 -9.89 25.55 -13.31
CA GLY A 210 -11.31 25.65 -13.68
C GLY A 210 -11.82 24.51 -14.59
N ILE A 211 -11.09 23.41 -14.67
CA ILE A 211 -11.47 22.24 -15.48
C ILE A 211 -12.02 21.09 -14.64
N TRP A 212 -12.05 21.22 -13.32
CA TRP A 212 -12.70 20.29 -12.39
C TRP A 212 -14.01 20.90 -11.87
N ASN A 213 -15.08 20.10 -11.91
CA ASN A 213 -16.35 20.43 -11.29
C ASN A 213 -16.49 19.61 -9.99
N ASP A 214 -16.93 20.25 -8.92
CA ASP A 214 -17.11 19.58 -7.62
C ASP A 214 -18.32 18.61 -7.59
N GLU A 215 -19.17 18.57 -8.63
CA GLU A 215 -20.21 17.56 -8.81
C GLU A 215 -19.60 16.23 -9.27
N ARG A 216 -19.68 15.20 -8.44
CA ARG A 216 -19.17 13.84 -8.70
C ARG A 216 -19.75 13.25 -9.99
N GLY A 217 -18.93 12.51 -10.74
CA GLY A 217 -19.33 11.83 -11.96
C GLY A 217 -19.63 12.77 -13.13
N THR A 218 -19.05 13.98 -13.13
CA THR A 218 -19.18 14.95 -14.20
C THR A 218 -17.85 15.37 -14.82
N ASN A 219 -16.75 14.83 -14.31
CA ASN A 219 -15.40 15.10 -14.82
C ASN A 219 -14.88 13.94 -15.67
N MET A 220 -13.72 14.13 -16.26
CA MET A 220 -13.13 13.12 -17.15
C MET A 220 -12.75 11.84 -16.40
N LEU A 221 -12.16 11.95 -15.20
CA LEU A 221 -11.58 10.82 -14.49
C LEU A 221 -12.48 10.25 -13.37
N ASP A 222 -13.64 10.84 -13.14
CA ASP A 222 -14.57 10.44 -12.07
C ASP A 222 -15.84 9.75 -12.61
N THR A 223 -15.74 9.07 -13.75
CA THR A 223 -16.84 8.42 -14.47
C THR A 223 -17.77 9.37 -15.26
N GLY A 224 -17.43 10.65 -15.41
CA GLY A 224 -18.25 11.58 -16.22
C GLY A 224 -18.14 11.33 -17.72
N ALA A 225 -16.93 11.12 -18.22
CA ALA A 225 -16.65 10.96 -19.64
C ALA A 225 -17.03 9.57 -20.17
N HIS A 226 -17.59 9.52 -21.38
CA HIS A 226 -17.94 8.27 -22.07
C HIS A 226 -16.71 7.48 -22.53
N PHE A 227 -15.58 8.12 -22.71
CA PHE A 227 -14.32 7.53 -23.18
C PHE A 227 -13.37 7.14 -22.02
N TYR A 228 -13.81 7.33 -20.77
CA TYR A 228 -13.07 6.94 -19.58
C TYR A 228 -14.02 6.39 -18.53
N ASP A 229 -14.45 5.15 -18.72
CA ASP A 229 -15.40 4.49 -17.82
C ASP A 229 -15.34 2.96 -17.96
N VAL A 230 -16.14 2.28 -17.15
CA VAL A 230 -16.38 0.85 -17.14
C VAL A 230 -17.74 0.56 -17.76
N TYR A 231 -17.80 -0.40 -18.68
CA TYR A 231 -19.02 -0.81 -19.38
C TYR A 231 -19.32 -2.28 -19.16
N GLU A 232 -20.63 -2.57 -18.97
CA GLU A 232 -21.15 -3.92 -18.89
C GLU A 232 -21.24 -4.56 -20.29
N THR A 233 -20.84 -5.82 -20.37
CA THR A 233 -20.86 -6.64 -21.60
C THR A 233 -22.07 -7.58 -21.64
N ALA A 234 -22.29 -8.27 -22.75
CA ALA A 234 -23.47 -9.15 -22.97
C ALA A 234 -23.56 -10.29 -21.95
N ASP A 235 -22.45 -10.73 -21.39
CA ASP A 235 -22.33 -11.80 -20.39
C ASP A 235 -22.37 -11.31 -18.94
N GLY A 236 -22.71 -10.01 -18.71
CA GLY A 236 -22.79 -9.41 -17.37
C GLY A 236 -21.43 -9.17 -16.70
N LYS A 237 -20.33 -9.32 -17.46
CA LYS A 237 -18.98 -8.92 -17.04
C LYS A 237 -18.74 -7.47 -17.42
N TYR A 238 -17.51 -6.98 -17.22
CA TYR A 238 -17.18 -5.58 -17.45
C TYR A 238 -15.88 -5.42 -18.21
N VAL A 239 -15.81 -4.34 -18.98
CA VAL A 239 -14.60 -3.83 -19.64
C VAL A 239 -14.36 -2.38 -19.23
N SER A 240 -13.13 -1.93 -19.27
CA SER A 240 -12.75 -0.54 -19.05
C SER A 240 -12.16 0.05 -20.32
N ILE A 241 -12.46 1.30 -20.59
CA ILE A 241 -11.83 2.10 -21.65
C ILE A 241 -11.27 3.39 -21.05
N GLY A 242 -10.18 3.88 -21.65
CA GLY A 242 -9.48 5.08 -21.21
C GLY A 242 -8.93 5.89 -22.39
N SER A 243 -9.68 5.98 -23.49
CA SER A 243 -9.29 6.56 -24.78
C SER A 243 -9.30 8.09 -24.74
N ILE A 244 -8.42 8.70 -23.93
CA ILE A 244 -8.40 10.15 -23.68
C ILE A 244 -7.90 10.92 -24.90
N GLU A 245 -6.79 10.51 -25.48
CA GLU A 245 -6.15 11.18 -26.60
C GLU A 245 -6.92 10.96 -27.91
N PRO A 246 -6.92 11.94 -28.82
CA PRO A 246 -7.72 11.88 -30.05
C PRO A 246 -7.45 10.63 -30.92
N GLN A 247 -6.20 10.18 -30.99
CA GLN A 247 -5.83 8.99 -31.78
C GLN A 247 -6.39 7.70 -31.14
N PHE A 248 -6.39 7.58 -29.82
CA PHE A 248 -6.95 6.43 -29.12
C PHE A 248 -8.48 6.45 -29.16
N TYR A 249 -9.07 7.64 -29.10
CA TYR A 249 -10.52 7.81 -29.28
C TYR A 249 -10.96 7.44 -30.73
N ALA A 250 -10.21 7.84 -31.74
CA ALA A 250 -10.48 7.43 -33.12
C ALA A 250 -10.44 5.90 -33.27
N GLU A 251 -9.49 5.23 -32.63
CA GLU A 251 -9.41 3.77 -32.60
C GLU A 251 -10.60 3.14 -31.87
N LEU A 252 -11.05 3.73 -30.78
CA LEU A 252 -12.26 3.30 -30.07
C LEU A 252 -13.47 3.40 -30.99
N LEU A 253 -13.65 4.50 -31.72
CA LEU A 253 -14.74 4.66 -32.67
C LEU A 253 -14.70 3.61 -33.79
N ARG A 254 -13.53 3.33 -34.32
CA ARG A 254 -13.32 2.31 -35.35
C ARG A 254 -13.71 0.92 -34.84
N LEU A 255 -13.22 0.51 -33.67
CA LEU A 255 -13.47 -0.83 -33.11
C LEU A 255 -14.88 -1.02 -32.59
N THR A 256 -15.57 0.06 -32.24
CA THR A 256 -16.99 0.02 -31.84
C THR A 256 -17.95 0.23 -33.00
N GLY A 257 -17.46 0.42 -34.25
CA GLY A 257 -18.28 0.60 -35.43
C GLY A 257 -18.90 1.99 -35.56
N LEU A 258 -18.34 2.98 -34.85
CA LEU A 258 -18.81 4.38 -34.87
C LEU A 258 -17.96 5.27 -35.80
N GLU A 259 -16.96 4.70 -36.49
CA GLU A 259 -16.13 5.41 -37.45
C GLU A 259 -16.95 6.03 -38.55
N GLY A 260 -16.71 7.31 -38.84
CA GLY A 260 -17.42 8.04 -39.90
C GLY A 260 -18.81 8.55 -39.54
N GLU A 261 -19.29 8.33 -38.33
CA GLU A 261 -20.50 8.94 -37.84
C GLU A 261 -20.25 10.39 -37.42
N ASP A 262 -21.28 11.24 -37.58
CA ASP A 262 -21.29 12.64 -37.15
C ASP A 262 -21.51 12.71 -35.62
N LEU A 263 -20.45 12.44 -34.84
CA LEU A 263 -20.50 12.46 -33.40
C LEU A 263 -20.12 13.85 -32.86
N PRO A 264 -20.68 14.25 -31.70
CA PRO A 264 -20.22 15.45 -30.99
C PRO A 264 -18.73 15.40 -30.69
N TRP A 265 -18.14 16.59 -30.51
CA TRP A 265 -16.74 16.68 -30.08
C TRP A 265 -16.51 15.91 -28.77
N GLN A 266 -15.47 15.07 -28.73
CA GLN A 266 -15.14 14.18 -27.60
C GLN A 266 -15.18 14.89 -26.24
N GLN A 267 -14.68 16.12 -26.15
CA GLN A 267 -14.58 16.88 -24.89
C GLN A 267 -15.84 17.73 -24.60
N ASP A 268 -16.91 17.62 -25.40
CA ASP A 268 -18.18 18.28 -25.08
C ASP A 268 -18.88 17.55 -23.93
N ARG A 269 -18.66 18.07 -22.72
CA ARG A 269 -19.22 17.50 -21.48
C ARG A 269 -20.75 17.41 -21.49
N SER A 270 -21.42 18.31 -22.23
CA SER A 270 -22.90 18.31 -22.33
C SER A 270 -23.43 17.05 -23.03
N GLN A 271 -22.62 16.44 -23.87
CA GLN A 271 -22.96 15.27 -24.67
C GLN A 271 -22.50 13.93 -24.01
N TRP A 272 -21.64 13.99 -23.00
CA TRP A 272 -21.11 12.79 -22.36
C TRP A 272 -22.18 11.82 -21.84
N PRO A 273 -23.27 12.26 -21.19
CA PRO A 273 -24.31 11.35 -20.72
C PRO A 273 -24.95 10.55 -21.87
N GLN A 274 -25.29 11.20 -22.97
CA GLN A 274 -25.90 10.56 -24.15
C GLN A 274 -24.92 9.59 -24.83
N LEU A 275 -23.65 9.99 -24.96
CA LEU A 275 -22.61 9.13 -25.53
C LEU A 275 -22.33 7.92 -24.63
N LYS A 276 -22.37 8.06 -23.31
CA LYS A 276 -22.26 6.91 -22.39
C LYS A 276 -23.35 5.89 -22.58
N GLU A 277 -24.61 6.31 -22.72
CA GLU A 277 -25.72 5.39 -23.01
C GLU A 277 -25.48 4.65 -24.32
N ARG A 278 -24.98 5.35 -25.33
CA ARG A 278 -24.66 4.76 -26.63
C ARG A 278 -23.54 3.72 -26.53
N PHE A 279 -22.42 4.06 -25.89
CA PHE A 279 -21.32 3.12 -25.66
C PHE A 279 -21.77 1.93 -24.82
N ALA A 280 -22.57 2.15 -23.79
CA ALA A 280 -23.13 1.08 -22.97
C ALA A 280 -23.98 0.10 -23.81
N ALA A 281 -24.80 0.61 -24.75
CA ALA A 281 -25.57 -0.23 -25.65
C ALA A 281 -24.67 -1.04 -26.61
N ILE A 282 -23.57 -0.45 -27.09
CA ILE A 282 -22.59 -1.12 -27.95
C ILE A 282 -21.86 -2.22 -27.21
N PHE A 283 -21.32 -1.92 -26.00
CA PHE A 283 -20.57 -2.91 -25.23
C PHE A 283 -21.43 -4.11 -24.81
N ARG A 284 -22.73 -3.95 -24.64
CA ARG A 284 -23.69 -5.05 -24.41
C ARG A 284 -23.96 -5.94 -25.64
N THR A 285 -23.41 -5.63 -26.80
CA THR A 285 -23.62 -6.47 -28.02
C THR A 285 -22.69 -7.68 -28.09
N LYS A 286 -21.62 -7.71 -27.30
CA LYS A 286 -20.63 -8.79 -27.28
C LYS A 286 -20.28 -9.16 -25.84
N THR A 287 -19.80 -10.37 -25.65
CA THR A 287 -19.20 -10.82 -24.37
C THR A 287 -17.89 -10.10 -24.10
N ARG A 288 -17.44 -10.13 -22.84
CA ARG A 288 -16.13 -9.57 -22.48
C ARG A 288 -15.00 -10.20 -23.30
N ASP A 289 -15.03 -11.50 -23.49
CA ASP A 289 -13.99 -12.23 -24.21
C ASP A 289 -13.96 -11.85 -25.71
N GLU A 290 -15.13 -11.68 -26.35
CA GLU A 290 -15.21 -11.17 -27.73
C GLU A 290 -14.68 -9.74 -27.86
N TRP A 291 -14.87 -8.89 -26.86
CA TRP A 291 -14.25 -7.56 -26.81
C TRP A 291 -12.73 -7.62 -26.60
N CYS A 292 -12.24 -8.55 -25.76
CA CYS A 292 -10.81 -8.80 -25.61
C CYS A 292 -10.16 -9.21 -26.93
N GLU A 293 -10.75 -10.17 -27.66
CA GLU A 293 -10.24 -10.59 -28.98
C GLU A 293 -10.15 -9.42 -29.98
N LEU A 294 -11.07 -8.45 -29.88
CA LEU A 294 -11.10 -7.30 -30.78
C LEU A 294 -10.16 -6.16 -30.38
N MET A 295 -9.99 -5.92 -29.09
CA MET A 295 -9.39 -4.69 -28.56
C MET A 295 -8.06 -4.87 -27.85
N GLU A 296 -7.75 -6.03 -27.25
CA GLU A 296 -6.48 -6.24 -26.59
C GLU A 296 -5.31 -6.16 -27.57
N GLY A 297 -4.22 -5.53 -27.12
CA GLY A 297 -3.03 -5.34 -27.95
C GLY A 297 -3.13 -4.23 -29.01
N THR A 298 -4.25 -3.47 -29.04
CA THR A 298 -4.41 -2.26 -29.86
C THR A 298 -4.18 -1.00 -29.05
N ASP A 299 -4.15 0.16 -29.70
CA ASP A 299 -3.97 1.47 -29.05
C ASP A 299 -5.28 2.08 -28.52
N VAL A 300 -6.32 1.28 -28.29
CA VAL A 300 -7.66 1.75 -27.85
C VAL A 300 -7.75 2.10 -26.37
N CYS A 301 -6.70 1.84 -25.57
CA CYS A 301 -6.71 1.98 -24.10
C CYS A 301 -7.83 1.15 -23.45
N PHE A 302 -7.84 -0.13 -23.74
CA PHE A 302 -8.84 -1.11 -23.27
C PHE A 302 -8.22 -2.11 -22.29
N ALA A 303 -9.02 -2.58 -21.34
CA ALA A 303 -8.74 -3.77 -20.55
C ALA A 303 -10.03 -4.45 -20.07
N PRO A 304 -10.06 -5.79 -19.93
CA PRO A 304 -11.11 -6.48 -19.19
C PRO A 304 -11.04 -6.11 -17.70
N VAL A 305 -12.20 -5.96 -17.07
CA VAL A 305 -12.26 -5.88 -15.59
C VAL A 305 -12.30 -7.31 -15.07
N LEU A 306 -11.20 -7.71 -14.43
CA LEU A 306 -10.97 -9.08 -13.99
C LEU A 306 -11.23 -9.25 -12.50
N ALA A 307 -11.84 -10.36 -12.12
CA ALA A 307 -11.82 -10.82 -10.73
C ALA A 307 -10.41 -11.28 -10.33
N ILE A 308 -10.12 -11.35 -9.02
CA ILE A 308 -8.78 -11.74 -8.52
C ILE A 308 -8.27 -13.06 -9.12
N PRO A 309 -9.07 -14.16 -9.18
CA PRO A 309 -8.61 -15.40 -9.82
C PRO A 309 -8.30 -15.23 -11.32
N GLU A 310 -9.12 -14.48 -12.04
CA GLU A 310 -8.91 -14.22 -13.47
C GLU A 310 -7.64 -13.37 -13.71
N ALA A 311 -7.38 -12.39 -12.83
CA ALA A 311 -6.17 -11.55 -12.94
C ALA A 311 -4.88 -12.36 -12.77
N ILE A 312 -4.88 -13.40 -11.93
CA ILE A 312 -3.74 -14.31 -11.74
C ILE A 312 -3.42 -15.07 -13.03
N GLU A 313 -4.46 -15.47 -13.77
CA GLU A 313 -4.33 -16.31 -14.97
C GLU A 313 -4.18 -15.49 -16.27
N HIS A 314 -4.36 -14.17 -16.21
CA HIS A 314 -4.29 -13.33 -17.41
C HIS A 314 -2.90 -13.41 -18.06
N PRO A 315 -2.78 -13.64 -19.39
CA PRO A 315 -1.51 -13.90 -20.08
C PRO A 315 -0.44 -12.85 -19.83
N HIS A 316 -0.80 -11.56 -19.84
CA HIS A 316 0.13 -10.47 -19.55
C HIS A 316 0.70 -10.57 -18.13
N ASN A 317 -0.13 -10.88 -17.14
CA ASN A 317 0.28 -10.99 -15.75
C ASN A 317 1.17 -12.23 -15.51
N VAL A 318 0.85 -13.33 -16.20
CA VAL A 318 1.65 -14.57 -16.16
C VAL A 318 3.03 -14.33 -16.78
N GLU A 319 3.10 -13.80 -17.99
CA GLU A 319 4.37 -13.54 -18.67
C GLU A 319 5.22 -12.53 -17.90
N ARG A 320 4.58 -11.51 -17.35
CA ARG A 320 5.25 -10.50 -16.54
C ARG A 320 5.65 -11.04 -15.15
N GLY A 321 5.10 -12.16 -14.68
CA GLY A 321 5.30 -12.63 -13.30
C GLY A 321 4.79 -11.62 -12.28
N THR A 322 3.59 -11.05 -12.52
CA THR A 322 2.96 -10.08 -11.61
C THR A 322 2.56 -10.74 -10.30
N PHE A 323 2.17 -12.01 -10.39
CA PHE A 323 1.87 -12.85 -9.24
C PHE A 323 2.91 -13.96 -9.12
N VAL A 324 3.22 -14.36 -7.90
CA VAL A 324 4.18 -15.40 -7.55
C VAL A 324 3.60 -16.33 -6.51
N GLU A 325 4.01 -17.58 -6.51
CA GLU A 325 3.62 -18.54 -5.47
C GLU A 325 4.70 -18.62 -4.40
N VAL A 326 4.32 -18.45 -3.12
CA VAL A 326 5.22 -18.61 -1.97
C VAL A 326 4.46 -19.43 -0.92
N ALA A 327 5.05 -20.53 -0.48
CA ALA A 327 4.46 -21.45 0.50
C ALA A 327 3.03 -21.91 0.14
N GLY A 328 2.77 -22.17 -1.15
CA GLY A 328 1.48 -22.61 -1.68
C GLY A 328 0.42 -21.53 -1.82
N ILE A 329 0.76 -20.26 -1.61
CA ILE A 329 -0.16 -19.12 -1.76
C ILE A 329 0.30 -18.24 -2.92
N ILE A 330 -0.58 -18.07 -3.93
CA ILE A 330 -0.36 -17.11 -5.02
C ILE A 330 -0.64 -15.70 -4.50
N GLN A 331 0.30 -14.79 -4.73
CA GLN A 331 0.27 -13.44 -4.19
C GLN A 331 0.98 -12.45 -5.12
N PRO A 332 0.74 -11.12 -5.00
CA PRO A 332 1.48 -10.15 -5.79
C PRO A 332 2.99 -10.23 -5.52
N GLY A 333 3.77 -10.24 -6.60
CA GLY A 333 5.23 -10.21 -6.52
C GLY A 333 5.76 -8.84 -6.09
N PRO A 334 7.06 -8.76 -5.73
CA PRO A 334 7.70 -7.48 -5.37
C PRO A 334 7.63 -6.44 -6.48
N ALA A 335 7.30 -5.22 -6.10
CA ALA A 335 7.28 -4.05 -6.97
C ALA A 335 7.83 -2.82 -6.21
N PRO A 336 8.57 -1.89 -6.90
CA PRO A 336 8.95 -1.91 -8.31
C PRO A 336 10.06 -2.93 -8.63
N ARG A 337 10.28 -3.18 -9.94
CA ARG A 337 11.31 -4.10 -10.41
C ARG A 337 12.61 -3.36 -10.71
N PHE A 338 13.69 -3.75 -10.06
CA PHE A 338 15.01 -3.19 -10.28
C PHE A 338 15.81 -4.08 -11.23
N SER A 339 16.46 -3.49 -12.25
CA SER A 339 17.20 -4.22 -13.27
C SER A 339 18.47 -4.93 -12.75
N ARG A 340 19.11 -4.39 -11.71
CA ARG A 340 20.36 -4.89 -11.15
C ARG A 340 20.20 -5.52 -9.76
N THR A 341 19.26 -5.00 -8.95
CA THR A 341 18.99 -5.42 -7.58
C THR A 341 17.50 -5.75 -7.44
N PRO A 342 17.00 -6.84 -8.06
CA PRO A 342 15.60 -7.18 -8.03
C PRO A 342 15.11 -7.43 -6.60
N GLY A 343 13.88 -7.02 -6.31
CA GLY A 343 13.17 -7.38 -5.09
C GLY A 343 12.85 -8.87 -5.04
N GLU A 344 12.72 -9.42 -3.84
CA GLU A 344 12.50 -10.84 -3.62
C GLU A 344 11.70 -11.08 -2.33
N ILE A 345 10.74 -11.99 -2.36
CA ILE A 345 10.08 -12.51 -1.15
C ILE A 345 10.98 -13.58 -0.55
N ARG A 346 11.81 -13.20 0.40
CA ARG A 346 12.82 -14.08 1.00
C ARG A 346 12.24 -15.10 1.98
N ARG A 347 11.11 -14.79 2.59
CA ARG A 347 10.45 -15.62 3.63
C ARG A 347 8.94 -15.49 3.52
N PRO A 348 8.16 -16.57 3.75
CA PRO A 348 6.73 -16.44 3.99
C PRO A 348 6.48 -15.68 5.31
N PRO A 349 5.22 -15.34 5.65
CA PRO A 349 4.88 -14.77 6.94
C PRO A 349 5.35 -15.66 8.10
N ALA A 350 5.93 -15.06 9.14
CA ALA A 350 6.38 -15.75 10.33
C ALA A 350 5.29 -15.80 11.41
N HIS A 351 5.26 -16.86 12.20
CA HIS A 351 4.51 -16.89 13.44
C HIS A 351 5.09 -15.89 14.44
N ALA A 352 4.26 -15.35 15.33
CA ALA A 352 4.73 -14.43 16.38
C ALA A 352 5.81 -15.12 17.22
N GLY A 353 6.95 -14.44 17.44
CA GLY A 353 8.07 -14.94 18.22
C GLY A 353 8.93 -16.03 17.55
N GLN A 354 8.65 -16.40 16.31
CA GLN A 354 9.33 -17.52 15.62
C GLN A 354 10.86 -17.40 15.59
N HIS A 355 11.40 -16.19 15.61
CA HIS A 355 12.82 -15.90 15.47
C HIS A 355 13.41 -15.22 16.70
N THR A 356 12.74 -15.28 17.88
CA THR A 356 13.18 -14.57 19.09
C THR A 356 14.63 -14.91 19.46
N ASP A 357 14.97 -16.19 19.55
CA ASP A 357 16.31 -16.62 19.95
C ASP A 357 17.39 -16.29 18.89
N GLU A 358 17.06 -16.47 17.60
CA GLU A 358 17.94 -16.15 16.47
C GLU A 358 18.32 -14.65 16.52
N VAL A 359 17.33 -13.79 16.55
CA VAL A 359 17.51 -12.33 16.50
C VAL A 359 18.27 -11.83 17.74
N LEU A 360 17.94 -12.32 18.93
CA LEU A 360 18.61 -11.90 20.16
C LEU A 360 20.07 -12.39 20.20
N THR A 361 20.35 -13.60 19.73
CA THR A 361 21.73 -14.11 19.62
C THR A 361 22.56 -13.24 18.66
N GLU A 362 22.02 -12.89 17.50
CA GLU A 362 22.68 -11.99 16.54
C GLU A 362 22.89 -10.57 17.11
N ALA A 363 21.99 -10.13 17.99
CA ALA A 363 22.11 -8.87 18.72
C ALA A 363 23.15 -8.92 19.86
N GLY A 364 23.73 -10.09 20.13
CA GLY A 364 24.79 -10.27 21.13
C GLY A 364 24.28 -10.62 22.53
N PHE A 365 23.04 -11.09 22.64
CA PHE A 365 22.52 -11.66 23.88
C PHE A 365 23.01 -13.11 24.01
N ASP A 366 23.69 -13.43 25.07
CA ASP A 366 24.07 -14.82 25.34
C ASP A 366 22.87 -15.67 25.80
N ALA A 367 23.06 -16.97 25.82
CA ALA A 367 22.01 -17.92 26.19
C ALA A 367 21.46 -17.71 27.61
N ASP A 368 22.34 -17.35 28.56
CA ASP A 368 21.95 -17.09 29.96
C ASP A 368 21.08 -15.83 30.06
N ARG A 369 21.41 -14.79 29.31
CA ARG A 369 20.61 -13.55 29.24
C ARG A 369 19.25 -13.81 28.62
N VAL A 370 19.21 -14.54 27.52
CA VAL A 370 17.94 -14.94 26.85
C VAL A 370 17.05 -15.77 27.80
N ALA A 371 17.62 -16.75 28.52
CA ALA A 371 16.88 -17.54 29.49
C ALA A 371 16.29 -16.67 30.63
N LYS A 372 17.06 -15.75 31.19
CA LYS A 372 16.59 -14.83 32.24
C LYS A 372 15.45 -13.90 31.73
N LEU A 373 15.55 -13.37 30.51
CA LEU A 373 14.50 -12.56 29.90
C LEU A 373 13.20 -13.36 29.73
N ARG A 374 13.32 -14.63 29.36
CA ARG A 374 12.16 -15.54 29.22
C ARG A 374 11.55 -15.87 30.59
N GLU A 375 12.36 -16.17 31.62
CA GLU A 375 11.91 -16.39 32.99
C GLU A 375 11.19 -15.15 33.57
N ALA A 376 11.67 -13.95 33.24
CA ALA A 376 11.04 -12.68 33.64
C ALA A 376 9.77 -12.37 32.84
N GLY A 377 9.42 -13.14 31.80
CA GLY A 377 8.27 -12.87 30.91
C GLY A 377 8.47 -11.69 29.98
N ALA A 378 9.69 -11.18 29.88
CA ALA A 378 10.02 -10.04 29.00
C ALA A 378 10.03 -10.44 27.50
N ILE A 379 10.32 -11.71 27.21
CA ILE A 379 10.29 -12.30 25.87
C ILE A 379 9.55 -13.65 25.88
N ALA A 380 9.12 -14.09 24.71
CA ALA A 380 8.49 -15.39 24.50
C ALA A 380 9.03 -16.07 23.23
#